data_65a5c1271bf9a05e78bc2b8a620c3669
#
_entry.id   65a5c1271bf9a05e78bc2b8a620c3669
#
_cell.length_a   1.000
_cell.length_b   1.000
_cell.length_c   1.000
_cell.angle_alpha   90.00
_cell.angle_beta   90.00
_cell.angle_gamma   90.00
#
_symmetry.space_group_name_H-M   'P 1'
#
loop_
_entity.id
_entity.type
_entity.pdbx_description
1 polymer ?
#
loop_
_entity_poly.entity_id
_entity_poly.type
_entity_poly.pdbx_seq_one_letter_code
_entity_poly.pdbx_strand_id
1 'polypeptide(L)'
;MAQESGHELGPTVGMIGAGQLAQMSVAPATSLGVRFTVLASNAQEPAAQVVAETILGSKDDPHAVMEFARSCDVVTFDHELLTPEVMEVLSNCGKPVYPSPQAVIY
;
A
#
# COMPACT_ATOMS: atom_id res chain seq x y z
N MET A 1 -13.22 23.36 5.19
CA MET A 1 -12.33 23.31 4.07
C MET A 1 -11.35 22.16 4.11
N ALA A 2 -10.88 21.86 5.28
CA ALA A 2 -9.86 20.84 5.38
C ALA A 2 -10.30 19.53 4.74
N GLN A 3 -11.56 19.23 4.81
CA GLN A 3 -12.03 17.97 4.27
C GLN A 3 -11.90 17.91 2.76
N GLU A 4 -11.90 19.06 2.12
CA GLU A 4 -11.74 19.03 0.68
C GLU A 4 -10.36 18.61 0.27
N SER A 5 -9.38 18.78 1.16
CA SER A 5 -8.04 18.37 0.76
C SER A 5 -7.98 16.89 0.42
N GLY A 6 -8.80 16.07 1.09
CA GLY A 6 -8.84 14.67 0.75
C GLY A 6 -9.28 14.42 -0.67
N HIS A 7 -10.28 15.17 -1.13
CA HIS A 7 -10.74 15.04 -2.50
C HIS A 7 -9.72 15.56 -3.48
N GLU A 8 -9.12 16.68 -3.13
CA GLU A 8 -8.18 17.33 -4.02
C GLU A 8 -6.92 16.53 -4.20
N LEU A 9 -6.60 15.70 -3.21
CA LEU A 9 -5.38 14.91 -3.27
C LEU A 9 -5.50 13.67 -4.12
N GLY A 10 -6.72 13.40 -4.63
CA GLY A 10 -6.92 12.25 -5.47
C GLY A 10 -7.00 10.96 -4.68
N PRO A 11 -6.95 9.82 -5.36
CA PRO A 11 -7.10 8.54 -4.69
C PRO A 11 -5.87 8.19 -3.87
N THR A 12 -6.07 7.33 -2.89
CA THR A 12 -4.99 6.82 -2.06
C THR A 12 -4.56 5.46 -2.59
N VAL A 13 -3.29 5.37 -2.95
CA VAL A 13 -2.69 4.11 -3.38
C VAL A 13 -1.81 3.62 -2.24
N GLY A 14 -2.07 2.41 -1.79
CA GLY A 14 -1.28 1.81 -0.73
C GLY A 14 -0.40 0.71 -1.25
N MET A 15 0.86 0.70 -0.84
CA MET A 15 1.78 -0.36 -1.20
C MET A 15 2.15 -1.17 0.03
N ILE A 16 1.96 -2.47 -0.06
CA ILE A 16 2.39 -3.38 0.99
C ILE A 16 3.88 -3.59 0.81
N GLY A 17 4.65 -3.15 1.78
CA GLY A 17 6.09 -3.15 1.69
C GLY A 17 6.61 -1.73 1.53
N ALA A 18 7.79 -1.48 2.06
CA ALA A 18 8.36 -0.14 2.09
C ALA A 18 9.82 -0.13 1.68
N GLY A 19 10.19 -1.03 0.78
CA GLY A 19 11.55 -1.12 0.30
C GLY A 19 11.87 -0.11 -0.77
N GLN A 20 12.88 -0.43 -1.55
CA GLN A 20 13.39 0.52 -2.53
C GLN A 20 12.40 0.78 -3.66
N LEU A 21 11.68 -0.25 -4.10
CA LEU A 21 10.71 -0.04 -5.15
C LEU A 21 9.61 0.91 -4.69
N ALA A 22 9.14 0.73 -3.46
CA ALA A 22 8.14 1.65 -2.91
C ALA A 22 8.71 3.06 -2.81
N GLN A 23 9.95 3.19 -2.38
CA GLN A 23 10.58 4.49 -2.28
C GLN A 23 10.63 5.20 -3.63
N MET A 24 10.97 4.45 -4.68
CA MET A 24 11.05 5.01 -6.02
C MET A 24 9.70 5.43 -6.58
N SER A 25 8.62 4.94 -5.99
CA SER A 25 7.27 5.25 -6.47
C SER A 25 6.72 6.55 -5.91
N VAL A 26 7.37 7.12 -4.90
CA VAL A 26 6.81 8.27 -4.19
C VAL A 26 6.74 9.50 -5.09
N ALA A 27 7.84 9.82 -5.79
CA ALA A 27 7.84 11.01 -6.63
C ALA A 27 6.86 10.92 -7.79
N PRO A 28 6.80 9.80 -8.52
CA PRO A 28 5.77 9.69 -9.57
C PRO A 28 4.36 9.80 -9.03
N ALA A 29 4.09 9.22 -7.86
CA ALA A 29 2.75 9.31 -7.28
C ALA A 29 2.40 10.76 -6.96
N THR A 30 3.34 11.48 -6.39
CA THR A 30 3.13 12.89 -6.08
C THR A 30 2.85 13.69 -7.34
N SER A 31 3.61 13.41 -8.41
CA SER A 31 3.41 14.12 -9.68
C SER A 31 2.04 13.88 -10.26
N LEU A 32 1.47 12.69 -10.03
CA LEU A 32 0.17 12.34 -10.55
C LEU A 32 -0.97 12.79 -9.65
N GLY A 33 -0.67 13.40 -8.52
CA GLY A 33 -1.71 13.83 -7.59
C GLY A 33 -2.29 12.69 -6.79
N VAL A 34 -1.55 11.60 -6.64
CA VAL A 34 -2.00 10.41 -5.93
C VAL A 34 -1.41 10.42 -4.53
N ARG A 35 -2.24 10.13 -3.54
CA ARG A 35 -1.74 9.94 -2.18
C ARG A 35 -1.12 8.54 -2.11
N PHE A 36 0.10 8.48 -1.61
CA PHE A 36 0.83 7.22 -1.56
C PHE A 36 1.15 6.88 -0.11
N THR A 37 0.68 5.74 0.34
CA THR A 37 0.95 5.27 1.70
C THR A 37 1.56 3.88 1.62
N VAL A 38 2.27 3.49 2.66
CA VAL A 38 2.94 2.18 2.68
C VAL A 38 2.64 1.46 3.98
N LEU A 39 2.61 0.14 3.90
CA LEU A 39 2.60 -0.72 5.07
C LEU A 39 4.04 -1.17 5.28
N ALA A 40 4.62 -0.75 6.38
CA ALA A 40 6.04 -0.97 6.67
C ALA A 40 6.20 -1.70 8.00
N SER A 41 7.23 -2.53 8.08
CA SER A 41 7.54 -3.23 9.32
C SER A 41 8.09 -2.28 10.37
N ASN A 42 8.80 -1.23 9.94
CA ASN A 42 9.33 -0.25 10.86
C ASN A 42 9.54 1.07 10.11
N ALA A 43 9.74 2.13 10.89
CA ALA A 43 9.83 3.47 10.34
C ALA A 43 11.15 3.74 9.63
N GLN A 44 12.13 2.86 9.74
CA GLN A 44 13.42 3.04 9.11
C GLN A 44 13.46 2.47 7.69
N GLU A 45 12.43 1.78 7.26
CA GLU A 45 12.45 1.24 5.90
C GLU A 45 12.47 2.37 4.88
N PRO A 46 13.06 2.13 3.70
CA PRO A 46 13.34 3.25 2.78
C PRO A 46 12.14 4.11 2.44
N ALA A 47 11.02 3.51 2.06
CA ALA A 47 9.86 4.32 1.69
C ALA A 47 9.22 4.97 2.89
N ALA A 48 9.29 4.33 4.06
CA ALA A 48 8.68 4.89 5.26
C ALA A 48 9.29 6.23 5.64
N GLN A 49 10.51 6.49 5.19
CA GLN A 49 11.18 7.72 5.52
C GLN A 49 10.80 8.88 4.63
N VAL A 50 10.15 8.61 3.51
CA VAL A 50 9.88 9.66 2.52
C VAL A 50 8.42 9.79 2.15
N VAL A 51 7.55 8.86 2.55
CA VAL A 51 6.12 9.01 2.27
C VAL A 51 5.49 9.91 3.31
N ALA A 52 4.36 10.50 2.92
CA ALA A 52 3.61 11.36 3.83
C ALA A 52 2.97 10.55 4.95
N GLU A 53 2.62 9.30 4.68
CA GLU A 53 1.92 8.49 5.67
C GLU A 53 2.43 7.06 5.62
N THR A 54 2.81 6.55 6.78
CA THR A 54 3.26 5.18 6.92
C THR A 54 2.36 4.49 7.95
N ILE A 55 1.90 3.29 7.61
CA ILE A 55 1.18 2.45 8.53
C ILE A 55 2.11 1.31 8.91
N LEU A 56 2.31 1.13 10.21
CA LEU A 56 3.23 0.10 10.67
C LEU A 56 2.49 -1.21 10.87
N GLY A 57 3.06 -2.27 10.36
CA GLY A 57 2.49 -3.60 10.47
C GLY A 57 3.25 -4.57 9.61
N SER A 58 3.02 -5.85 9.85
CA SER A 58 3.71 -6.89 9.10
C SER A 58 2.94 -7.25 7.85
N LYS A 59 3.65 -7.37 6.74
CA LYS A 59 3.04 -7.83 5.50
C LYS A 59 2.57 -9.27 5.60
N ASP A 60 3.02 -10.00 6.62
CA ASP A 60 2.64 -11.39 6.81
C ASP A 60 1.46 -11.55 7.75
N ASP A 61 0.96 -10.45 8.30
CA ASP A 61 -0.17 -10.47 9.23
C ASP A 61 -1.44 -10.13 8.44
N PRO A 62 -2.33 -11.13 8.23
CA PRO A 62 -3.54 -10.85 7.44
C PRO A 62 -4.40 -9.75 8.03
N HIS A 63 -4.44 -9.63 9.35
CA HIS A 63 -5.24 -8.57 9.97
C HIS A 63 -4.67 -7.20 9.67
N ALA A 64 -3.36 -7.05 9.78
CA ALA A 64 -2.72 -5.77 9.49
C ALA A 64 -2.92 -5.39 8.02
N VAL A 65 -2.82 -6.38 7.12
CA VAL A 65 -3.00 -6.13 5.70
C VAL A 65 -4.45 -5.71 5.41
N MET A 66 -5.41 -6.34 6.05
CA MET A 66 -6.81 -5.97 5.84
C MET A 66 -7.08 -4.56 6.32
N GLU A 67 -6.57 -4.19 7.48
CA GLU A 67 -6.74 -2.84 7.99
C GLU A 67 -6.09 -1.81 7.07
N PHE A 68 -4.91 -2.14 6.57
CA PHE A 68 -4.23 -1.26 5.63
C PHE A 68 -5.04 -1.10 4.35
N ALA A 69 -5.56 -2.19 3.81
CA ALA A 69 -6.32 -2.14 2.56
C ALA A 69 -7.57 -1.29 2.71
N ARG A 70 -8.18 -1.30 3.89
CA ARG A 70 -9.39 -0.50 4.11
C ARG A 70 -9.12 0.98 4.00
N SER A 71 -7.91 1.42 4.26
CA SER A 71 -7.58 2.84 4.20
C SER A 71 -7.17 3.29 2.81
N CYS A 72 -7.14 2.39 1.84
CA CYS A 72 -6.66 2.69 0.49
C CYS A 72 -7.79 2.56 -0.52
N ASP A 73 -7.67 3.29 -1.61
CA ASP A 73 -8.56 3.12 -2.76
C ASP A 73 -8.06 2.03 -3.68
N VAL A 74 -6.75 1.89 -3.78
CA VAL A 74 -6.09 0.88 -4.61
C VAL A 74 -4.94 0.33 -3.80
N VAL A 75 -4.72 -0.98 -3.91
CA VAL A 75 -3.64 -1.64 -3.18
C VAL A 75 -2.67 -2.24 -4.19
N THR A 76 -1.39 -2.08 -3.93
CA THR A 76 -0.36 -2.75 -4.68
C THR A 76 0.62 -3.35 -3.69
N PHE A 77 1.55 -4.15 -4.17
CA PHE A 77 2.57 -4.68 -3.28
C PHE A 77 3.89 -4.73 -4.02
N ASP A 78 4.94 -4.58 -3.23
CA ASP A 78 6.30 -4.65 -3.69
C ASP A 78 6.58 -6.10 -4.12
N HIS A 79 7.79 -6.37 -4.58
CA HIS A 79 8.19 -7.72 -5.00
C HIS A 79 8.31 -8.67 -3.81
N GLU A 80 7.57 -8.42 -2.76
CA GLU A 80 7.59 -9.26 -1.59
C GLU A 80 6.80 -10.53 -1.84
N LEU A 81 7.27 -11.60 -1.23
CA LEU A 81 6.56 -12.87 -1.29
C LEU A 81 5.48 -12.82 -0.22
N LEU A 82 4.25 -12.79 -0.64
CA LEU A 82 3.13 -12.74 0.28
C LEU A 82 2.68 -14.13 0.66
N THR A 83 2.24 -14.31 1.90
CA THR A 83 1.73 -15.60 2.33
C THR A 83 0.39 -15.88 1.67
N PRO A 84 0.01 -17.16 1.56
CA PRO A 84 -1.32 -17.47 1.02
C PRO A 84 -2.45 -16.82 1.80
N GLU A 85 -2.30 -16.71 3.11
CA GLU A 85 -3.33 -16.08 3.94
C GLU A 85 -3.50 -14.61 3.59
N VAL A 86 -2.39 -13.91 3.37
CA VAL A 86 -2.45 -12.50 2.99
C VAL A 86 -3.03 -12.35 1.59
N MET A 87 -2.66 -13.24 0.68
CA MET A 87 -3.21 -13.18 -0.67
C MET A 87 -4.72 -13.39 -0.66
N GLU A 88 -5.21 -14.26 0.20
CA GLU A 88 -6.64 -14.46 0.32
C GLU A 88 -7.33 -13.21 0.85
N VAL A 89 -6.74 -12.57 1.83
CA VAL A 89 -7.28 -11.31 2.34
C VAL A 89 -7.38 -10.28 1.23
N LEU A 90 -6.34 -10.16 0.43
CA LEU A 90 -6.33 -9.17 -0.65
C LEU A 90 -7.35 -9.51 -1.72
N SER A 91 -7.58 -10.78 -1.99
CA SER A 91 -8.60 -11.18 -2.95
C SER A 91 -10.00 -10.78 -2.49
N ASN A 92 -10.19 -10.65 -1.18
CA ASN A 92 -11.52 -10.39 -0.61
C ASN A 92 -11.64 -9.01 0.01
N CYS A 93 -10.69 -8.13 -0.19
CA CYS A 93 -10.68 -6.85 0.51
C CYS A 93 -11.64 -5.82 -0.11
N GLY A 94 -12.17 -6.11 -1.29
CA GLY A 94 -13.12 -5.20 -1.93
C GLY A 94 -12.47 -4.03 -2.64
N LYS A 95 -11.15 -3.99 -2.73
CA LYS A 95 -10.42 -2.93 -3.40
C LYS A 95 -9.65 -3.50 -4.57
N PRO A 96 -9.41 -2.70 -5.62
CA PRO A 96 -8.53 -3.15 -6.69
C PRO A 96 -7.13 -3.42 -6.15
N VAL A 97 -6.56 -4.55 -6.53
CA VAL A 97 -5.23 -4.95 -6.09
C VAL A 97 -4.40 -5.27 -7.34
N TYR A 98 -3.22 -4.67 -7.43
CA TYR A 98 -2.36 -4.83 -8.59
C TYR A 98 -0.93 -5.10 -8.13
N PRO A 99 -0.28 -6.12 -8.67
CA PRO A 99 -0.87 -7.10 -9.58
C PRO A 99 -1.94 -7.91 -8.87
N SER A 100 -2.81 -8.55 -9.66
CA SER A 100 -3.86 -9.39 -9.08
C SER A 100 -3.23 -10.50 -8.24
N PRO A 101 -3.79 -10.82 -7.07
CA PRO A 101 -3.24 -11.93 -6.29
C PRO A 101 -3.16 -13.23 -7.07
N GLN A 102 -4.11 -13.47 -7.97
CA GLN A 102 -4.08 -14.69 -8.77
C GLN A 102 -2.92 -14.70 -9.75
N ALA A 103 -2.44 -13.53 -10.13
CA ALA A 103 -1.36 -13.45 -11.12
C ALA A 103 -0.01 -13.87 -10.54
N VAL A 104 0.13 -13.89 -9.22
CA VAL A 104 1.40 -14.24 -8.59
C VAL A 104 1.39 -15.64 -7.99
N ILE A 105 0.34 -16.38 -8.22
CA ILE A 105 0.23 -17.76 -7.75
C ILE A 105 0.59 -18.70 -8.90
N TYR A 106 1.69 -19.40 -8.78
CA TYR A 106 2.07 -20.40 -9.76
C TYR A 106 2.79 -21.53 -9.18
#